data_8bec81a541d5b16bae6799b85d9334d4
#
_entry.id   8bec81a541d5b16bae6799b85d9334d4
#
_cell.length_a   1.000
_cell.length_b   1.000
_cell.length_c   1.000
_cell.angle_alpha   90.00
_cell.angle_beta   90.00
_cell.angle_gamma   90.00
#
_symmetry.space_group_name_H-M   'P 1'
#
loop_
_entity.id
_entity.type
_entity.pdbx_description
1 polymer ?
#
loop_
_entity_poly.entity_id
_entity_poly.type
_entity_poly.pdbx_seq_one_letter_code
_entity_poly.pdbx_strand_id
1 'polypeptide(L)'
;MTDPAAVAQQLAEVGRRFDARNWVLGTSGNFSVVLGRDPVRLLMTRSGLSKGALTADGLMEIDAAGAAVRPVEGRPSAEALLHLAIVGGRDAGAVLHTHSIWSTVLSDRHASAHGFAIVGYEMLKGLAGVWTHEHPEWLPILENDQDMPRLAGHVRQELHDHPACHGFLLRRHGLYTWGKTLPDAVRHVEILEFLLEAVGRMER
;
A
#
# COMPACT_ATOMS: atom_id res chain seq x y z
N MET A 1 -22.57 -2.74 7.61
CA MET A 1 -21.94 -3.08 6.31
C MET A 1 -21.45 -1.79 5.70
N THR A 2 -20.23 -1.77 5.23
CA THR A 2 -19.63 -0.59 4.57
C THR A 2 -20.31 -0.41 3.21
N ASP A 3 -20.85 0.79 2.92
CA ASP A 3 -21.45 1.09 1.62
C ASP A 3 -20.36 1.12 0.54
N PRO A 4 -20.36 0.22 -0.45
CA PRO A 4 -19.36 0.19 -1.50
C PRO A 4 -19.29 1.48 -2.34
N ALA A 5 -20.43 2.17 -2.53
CA ALA A 5 -20.47 3.41 -3.29
C ALA A 5 -19.77 4.55 -2.54
N ALA A 6 -19.98 4.67 -1.24
CA ALA A 6 -19.27 5.63 -0.42
C ALA A 6 -17.76 5.36 -0.36
N VAL A 7 -17.36 4.09 -0.26
CA VAL A 7 -15.95 3.68 -0.31
C VAL A 7 -15.33 4.02 -1.67
N ALA A 8 -16.04 3.79 -2.76
CA ALA A 8 -15.56 4.10 -4.09
C ALA A 8 -15.27 5.60 -4.26
N GLN A 9 -16.14 6.47 -3.75
CA GLN A 9 -15.93 7.91 -3.76
C GLN A 9 -14.70 8.32 -2.92
N GLN A 10 -14.52 7.72 -1.74
CA GLN A 10 -13.36 7.97 -0.89
C GLN A 10 -12.06 7.52 -1.57
N LEU A 11 -12.01 6.35 -2.21
CA LEU A 11 -10.84 5.88 -2.95
C LEU A 11 -10.52 6.77 -4.15
N ALA A 12 -11.53 7.30 -4.84
CA ALA A 12 -11.33 8.26 -5.92
C ALA A 12 -10.71 9.57 -5.41
N GLU A 13 -11.13 10.05 -4.24
CA GLU A 13 -10.52 11.23 -3.59
C GLU A 13 -9.08 10.98 -3.18
N VAL A 14 -8.78 9.82 -2.58
CA VAL A 14 -7.42 9.40 -2.26
C VAL A 14 -6.55 9.38 -3.52
N GLY A 15 -7.07 8.85 -4.63
CA GLY A 15 -6.38 8.83 -5.91
C GLY A 15 -5.97 10.22 -6.39
N ARG A 16 -6.90 11.18 -6.41
CA ARG A 16 -6.61 12.58 -6.77
C ARG A 16 -5.57 13.22 -5.85
N ARG A 17 -5.67 12.96 -4.55
CA ARG A 17 -4.75 13.50 -3.53
C ARG A 17 -3.33 12.98 -3.70
N PHE A 18 -3.17 11.70 -4.03
CA PHE A 18 -1.85 11.08 -4.22
C PHE A 18 -1.24 11.42 -5.60
N ASP A 19 -2.08 11.54 -6.63
CA ASP A 19 -1.64 12.02 -7.95
C ASP A 19 -1.09 13.44 -7.88
N ALA A 20 -1.78 14.34 -7.17
CA ALA A 20 -1.32 15.71 -6.94
C ALA A 20 0.02 15.80 -6.20
N ARG A 21 0.43 14.73 -5.50
CA ARG A 21 1.72 14.58 -4.82
C ARG A 21 2.77 13.80 -5.64
N ASN A 22 2.44 13.41 -6.87
CA ASN A 22 3.29 12.59 -7.73
C ASN A 22 3.63 11.20 -7.15
N TRP A 23 2.72 10.62 -6.35
CA TRP A 23 2.93 9.31 -5.76
C TRP A 23 2.32 8.16 -6.59
N VAL A 24 1.48 8.47 -7.58
CA VAL A 24 0.78 7.49 -8.43
C VAL A 24 0.73 7.94 -9.89
N LEU A 25 1.86 8.37 -10.43
CA LEU A 25 1.97 8.92 -11.77
C LEU A 25 1.54 7.92 -12.86
N GLY A 26 0.95 8.43 -13.91
CA GLY A 26 0.45 7.62 -15.03
C GLY A 26 -0.71 6.71 -14.58
N THR A 27 -0.50 5.40 -14.65
CA THR A 27 -1.48 4.40 -14.19
C THR A 27 -0.97 3.60 -12.99
N SER A 28 0.14 4.05 -12.37
CA SER A 28 0.81 3.36 -11.29
C SER A 28 0.00 3.35 -9.98
N GLY A 29 0.43 2.49 -9.04
CA GLY A 29 -0.21 2.30 -7.75
C GLY A 29 -1.57 1.61 -7.84
N ASN A 30 -2.06 1.14 -6.72
CA ASN A 30 -3.39 0.53 -6.59
C ASN A 30 -3.85 0.58 -5.12
N PHE A 31 -5.16 0.59 -4.94
CA PHE A 31 -5.79 0.77 -3.63
C PHE A 31 -6.88 -0.26 -3.44
N SER A 32 -7.04 -0.74 -2.21
CA SER A 32 -8.16 -1.60 -1.85
C SER A 32 -8.71 -1.31 -0.46
N VAL A 33 -10.00 -1.61 -0.28
CA VAL A 33 -10.69 -1.57 1.02
C VAL A 33 -11.44 -2.88 1.21
N VAL A 34 -11.39 -3.42 2.41
CA VAL A 34 -12.09 -4.64 2.81
C VAL A 34 -13.58 -4.35 2.92
N LEU A 35 -14.40 -5.03 2.11
CA LEU A 35 -15.87 -5.00 2.19
C LEU A 35 -16.43 -6.09 3.12
N GLY A 36 -15.76 -7.22 3.19
CA GLY A 36 -16.13 -8.36 4.02
C GLY A 36 -14.94 -9.29 4.28
N ARG A 37 -15.00 -10.06 5.36
CA ARG A 37 -13.92 -10.98 5.77
C ARG A 37 -14.31 -12.45 5.69
N ASP A 38 -15.59 -12.75 5.66
CA ASP A 38 -16.12 -14.12 5.55
C ASP A 38 -17.33 -14.15 4.61
N PRO A 39 -17.11 -14.50 3.32
CA PRO A 39 -15.83 -14.66 2.64
C PRO A 39 -15.11 -13.31 2.43
N VAL A 40 -13.78 -13.34 2.25
CA VAL A 40 -13.00 -12.14 1.98
C VAL A 40 -13.46 -11.48 0.67
N ARG A 41 -13.72 -10.17 0.75
CA ARG A 41 -14.07 -9.31 -0.38
C ARG A 41 -13.34 -7.98 -0.26
N LEU A 42 -12.68 -7.55 -1.33
CA LEU A 42 -12.05 -6.23 -1.42
C LEU A 42 -12.70 -5.42 -2.54
N LEU A 43 -12.96 -4.14 -2.28
CA LEU A 43 -13.15 -3.17 -3.35
C LEU A 43 -11.77 -2.65 -3.75
N MET A 44 -11.38 -2.82 -5.02
CA MET A 44 -10.03 -2.53 -5.50
C MET A 44 -10.06 -1.71 -6.79
N THR A 45 -9.06 -0.84 -6.98
CA THR A 45 -8.87 -0.11 -8.24
C THR A 45 -8.55 -1.07 -9.38
N ARG A 46 -9.19 -0.86 -10.53
CA ARG A 46 -8.92 -1.62 -11.76
C ARG A 46 -7.53 -1.31 -12.31
N SER A 47 -6.93 -2.30 -12.97
CA SER A 47 -5.65 -2.16 -13.65
C SER A 47 -5.72 -1.14 -14.80
N GLY A 48 -4.64 -0.37 -14.98
CA GLY A 48 -4.45 0.51 -16.13
C GLY A 48 -5.20 1.85 -16.08
N LEU A 49 -5.79 2.22 -14.93
CA LEU A 49 -6.47 3.51 -14.75
C LEU A 49 -5.58 4.52 -14.03
N SER A 50 -5.61 5.78 -14.49
CA SER A 50 -5.02 6.91 -13.75
C SER A 50 -5.75 7.10 -12.42
N LYS A 51 -4.99 7.16 -11.32
CA LYS A 51 -5.55 7.36 -9.96
C LYS A 51 -6.01 8.82 -9.78
N GLY A 52 -5.41 9.76 -10.50
CA GLY A 52 -5.83 11.17 -10.50
C GLY A 52 -7.20 11.40 -11.15
N ALA A 53 -7.59 10.53 -12.10
CA ALA A 53 -8.89 10.56 -12.79
C ALA A 53 -9.83 9.43 -12.34
N LEU A 54 -9.58 8.81 -11.19
CA LEU A 54 -10.36 7.68 -10.71
C LEU A 54 -11.81 8.10 -10.41
N THR A 55 -12.77 7.29 -10.90
CA THR A 55 -14.19 7.38 -10.60
C THR A 55 -14.67 6.10 -9.92
N ALA A 56 -15.90 6.08 -9.42
CA ALA A 56 -16.47 4.89 -8.80
C ALA A 56 -16.47 3.67 -9.76
N ASP A 57 -16.68 3.90 -11.07
CA ASP A 57 -16.63 2.85 -12.09
C ASP A 57 -15.21 2.30 -12.32
N GLY A 58 -14.18 3.00 -11.85
CA GLY A 58 -12.79 2.58 -11.88
C GLY A 58 -12.42 1.52 -10.82
N LEU A 59 -13.39 1.03 -10.08
CA LEU A 59 -13.22 0.06 -9.02
C LEU A 59 -13.96 -1.25 -9.32
N MET A 60 -13.51 -2.33 -8.74
CA MET A 60 -14.17 -3.64 -8.82
C MET A 60 -14.08 -4.38 -7.50
N GLU A 61 -15.06 -5.22 -7.25
CA GLU A 61 -15.03 -6.17 -6.14
C GLU A 61 -14.25 -7.42 -6.56
N ILE A 62 -13.27 -7.81 -5.75
CA ILE A 62 -12.48 -9.04 -5.92
C ILE A 62 -12.69 -9.99 -4.74
N ASP A 63 -12.54 -11.28 -5.01
CA ASP A 63 -12.62 -12.35 -4.03
C ASP A 63 -11.26 -12.71 -3.42
N ALA A 64 -11.23 -13.74 -2.58
CA ALA A 64 -10.03 -14.24 -1.93
C ALA A 64 -8.97 -14.82 -2.90
N ALA A 65 -9.33 -15.12 -4.15
CA ALA A 65 -8.41 -15.53 -5.20
C ALA A 65 -7.88 -14.33 -6.03
N GLY A 66 -8.35 -13.11 -5.75
CA GLY A 66 -8.02 -11.92 -6.54
C GLY A 66 -8.82 -11.81 -7.84
N ALA A 67 -9.84 -12.63 -8.01
CA ALA A 67 -10.70 -12.62 -9.19
C ALA A 67 -11.89 -11.66 -9.00
N ALA A 68 -12.35 -11.05 -10.12
CA ALA A 68 -13.55 -10.21 -10.09
C ALA A 68 -14.79 -11.04 -9.68
N VAL A 69 -15.54 -10.55 -8.70
CA VAL A 69 -16.74 -11.23 -8.18
C VAL A 69 -17.88 -11.23 -9.19
N ARG A 70 -17.94 -10.21 -10.05
CA ARG A 70 -18.94 -10.05 -11.10
C ARG A 70 -18.27 -9.67 -12.41
N PRO A 71 -18.86 -10.02 -13.57
CA PRO A 71 -18.39 -9.50 -14.84
C PRO A 71 -18.44 -7.96 -14.83
N VAL A 72 -17.29 -7.34 -15.00
CA VAL A 72 -17.14 -5.89 -15.12
C VAL A 72 -16.12 -5.61 -16.22
N GLU A 73 -16.22 -4.43 -16.82
CA GLU A 73 -15.21 -3.99 -17.78
C GLU A 73 -13.84 -3.84 -17.10
N GLY A 74 -12.76 -4.25 -17.78
CA GLY A 74 -11.40 -4.22 -17.26
C GLY A 74 -11.00 -5.48 -16.49
N ARG A 75 -9.88 -5.40 -15.81
CA ARG A 75 -9.30 -6.52 -15.06
C ARG A 75 -8.82 -6.07 -13.68
N PRO A 76 -8.75 -6.98 -12.69
CA PRO A 76 -8.11 -6.72 -11.41
C PRO A 76 -6.66 -6.25 -11.59
N SER A 77 -6.13 -5.53 -10.61
CA SER A 77 -4.69 -5.28 -10.55
C SER A 77 -3.93 -6.61 -10.53
N ALA A 78 -2.81 -6.68 -11.25
CA ALA A 78 -1.91 -7.83 -11.18
C ALA A 78 -1.45 -8.10 -9.73
N GLU A 79 -1.39 -7.06 -8.92
CA GLU A 79 -0.91 -7.08 -7.53
C GLU A 79 -2.02 -7.37 -6.50
N ALA A 80 -3.21 -7.80 -6.93
CA ALA A 80 -4.33 -8.12 -6.03
C ALA A 80 -3.95 -9.14 -4.93
N LEU A 81 -3.07 -10.12 -5.27
CA LEU A 81 -2.61 -11.12 -4.31
C LEU A 81 -1.74 -10.53 -3.19
N LEU A 82 -1.02 -9.42 -3.43
CA LEU A 82 -0.25 -8.73 -2.40
C LEU A 82 -1.18 -8.05 -1.40
N HIS A 83 -2.25 -7.40 -1.88
CA HIS A 83 -3.28 -6.82 -1.01
C HIS A 83 -3.95 -7.89 -0.15
N LEU A 84 -4.31 -9.03 -0.74
CA LEU A 84 -4.88 -10.16 -0.02
C LEU A 84 -3.92 -10.75 1.02
N ALA A 85 -2.61 -10.82 0.71
CA ALA A 85 -1.58 -11.25 1.66
C ALA A 85 -1.48 -10.30 2.86
N ILE A 86 -1.53 -8.98 2.62
CA ILE A 86 -1.52 -7.97 3.68
C ILE A 86 -2.79 -8.07 4.53
N VAL A 87 -3.97 -8.15 3.92
CA VAL A 87 -5.25 -8.28 4.64
C VAL A 87 -5.32 -9.54 5.48
N GLY A 88 -4.73 -10.64 5.00
CA GLY A 88 -4.66 -11.91 5.75
C GLY A 88 -3.62 -11.91 6.87
N GLY A 89 -2.51 -11.16 6.70
CA GLY A 89 -1.40 -11.08 7.67
C GLY A 89 -1.53 -9.93 8.68
N ARG A 90 -2.47 -9.03 8.46
CA ARG A 90 -2.72 -7.84 9.28
C ARG A 90 -4.22 -7.65 9.51
N ASP A 91 -4.59 -6.96 10.58
CA ASP A 91 -5.98 -6.48 10.77
C ASP A 91 -6.22 -5.22 9.91
N ALA A 92 -5.91 -5.35 8.60
CA ALA A 92 -6.01 -4.26 7.66
C ALA A 92 -7.42 -4.15 7.10
N GLY A 93 -8.04 -2.96 7.21
CA GLY A 93 -9.29 -2.63 6.54
C GLY A 93 -9.07 -1.96 5.18
N ALA A 94 -7.87 -1.41 4.93
CA ALA A 94 -7.47 -0.84 3.66
C ALA A 94 -5.98 -1.06 3.41
N VAL A 95 -5.61 -1.22 2.13
CA VAL A 95 -4.23 -1.35 1.65
C VAL A 95 -4.01 -0.36 0.51
N LEU A 96 -2.95 0.42 0.58
CA LEU A 96 -2.58 1.43 -0.41
C LEU A 96 -1.15 1.17 -0.90
N HIS A 97 -0.97 1.28 -2.21
CA HIS A 97 0.32 1.12 -2.88
C HIS A 97 0.64 2.35 -3.72
N THR A 98 1.81 2.92 -3.52
CA THR A 98 2.31 4.12 -4.20
C THR A 98 3.66 3.89 -4.86
N HIS A 99 4.01 4.73 -5.85
CA HIS A 99 5.25 4.69 -6.63
C HIS A 99 5.98 6.04 -6.56
N SER A 100 6.30 6.53 -5.38
CA SER A 100 7.06 7.76 -5.25
C SER A 100 8.53 7.57 -5.70
N ILE A 101 9.18 8.67 -6.08
CA ILE A 101 10.61 8.64 -6.41
C ILE A 101 11.43 8.16 -5.22
N TRP A 102 11.08 8.58 -4.01
CA TRP A 102 11.86 8.25 -2.82
C TRP A 102 11.71 6.80 -2.41
N SER A 103 10.51 6.23 -2.49
CA SER A 103 10.31 4.79 -2.27
C SER A 103 11.11 3.94 -3.27
N THR A 104 11.16 4.38 -4.53
CA THR A 104 11.93 3.72 -5.60
C THR A 104 13.44 3.80 -5.35
N VAL A 105 13.96 4.98 -5.04
CA VAL A 105 15.41 5.20 -4.85
C VAL A 105 15.92 4.48 -3.59
N LEU A 106 15.24 4.67 -2.46
CA LEU A 106 15.69 4.10 -1.19
C LEU A 106 15.55 2.58 -1.16
N SER A 107 14.52 2.03 -1.82
CA SER A 107 14.37 0.57 -1.93
C SER A 107 15.54 -0.08 -2.69
N ASP A 108 16.14 0.60 -3.66
CA ASP A 108 17.34 0.08 -4.35
C ASP A 108 18.62 0.32 -3.52
N ARG A 109 18.74 1.50 -2.92
CA ARG A 109 19.91 1.86 -2.11
C ARG A 109 20.12 0.92 -0.92
N HIS A 110 19.06 0.56 -0.22
CA HIS A 110 19.09 -0.29 0.96
C HIS A 110 18.76 -1.78 0.70
N ALA A 111 18.66 -2.20 -0.56
CA ALA A 111 18.28 -3.56 -0.92
C ALA A 111 19.20 -4.64 -0.32
N SER A 112 20.52 -4.40 -0.25
CA SER A 112 21.49 -5.35 0.29
C SER A 112 21.31 -5.61 1.80
N ALA A 113 20.69 -4.68 2.53
CA ALA A 113 20.36 -4.80 3.94
C ALA A 113 18.95 -5.34 4.20
N HIS A 114 18.19 -5.64 3.12
CA HIS A 114 16.79 -6.08 3.15
C HIS A 114 15.83 -5.13 3.88
N GLY A 115 16.23 -3.87 4.07
CA GLY A 115 15.44 -2.84 4.74
C GLY A 115 16.32 -1.82 5.44
N PHE A 116 15.68 -0.86 6.10
CA PHE A 116 16.34 0.14 6.93
C PHE A 116 15.42 0.65 8.02
N ALA A 117 15.99 1.14 9.10
CA ALA A 117 15.25 1.75 10.20
C ALA A 117 15.18 3.26 10.03
N ILE A 118 14.02 3.83 10.28
CA ILE A 118 13.79 5.27 10.37
C ILE A 118 13.57 5.62 11.84
N VAL A 119 14.39 6.51 12.39
CA VAL A 119 14.36 6.89 13.82
C VAL A 119 14.65 8.39 13.99
N GLY A 120 14.14 8.98 15.05
CA GLY A 120 14.43 10.37 15.41
C GLY A 120 13.51 11.41 14.76
N TYR A 121 12.53 11.00 13.97
CA TYR A 121 11.60 11.91 13.31
C TYR A 121 10.29 12.02 14.08
N GLU A 122 9.85 13.25 14.38
CA GLU A 122 8.57 13.51 15.06
C GLU A 122 7.37 12.92 14.29
N MET A 123 7.46 12.88 12.96
CA MET A 123 6.43 12.31 12.08
C MET A 123 6.14 10.84 12.34
N LEU A 124 7.05 10.07 12.92
CA LEU A 124 6.83 8.66 13.30
C LEU A 124 5.61 8.49 14.22
N LYS A 125 5.29 9.49 15.05
CA LYS A 125 4.13 9.49 15.95
C LYS A 125 2.77 9.48 15.22
N GLY A 126 2.76 9.71 13.92
CA GLY A 126 1.57 9.56 13.09
C GLY A 126 1.27 8.10 12.70
N LEU A 127 2.21 7.17 12.88
CA LEU A 127 1.99 5.74 12.68
C LEU A 127 1.17 5.15 13.84
N ALA A 128 0.35 4.16 13.54
CA ALA A 128 -0.55 3.56 14.53
C ALA A 128 0.24 2.89 15.68
N GLY A 129 -0.05 3.28 16.93
CA GLY A 129 0.64 2.70 18.11
C GLY A 129 2.03 3.26 18.37
N VAL A 130 2.49 4.26 17.62
CA VAL A 130 3.78 4.93 17.85
C VAL A 130 3.57 6.23 18.62
N TRP A 131 4.25 6.36 19.77
CA TRP A 131 4.07 7.47 20.71
C TRP A 131 5.30 8.35 20.89
N THR A 132 6.44 7.95 20.31
CA THR A 132 7.72 8.65 20.46
C THR A 132 8.47 8.69 19.13
N HIS A 133 9.23 9.76 18.89
CA HIS A 133 10.14 9.89 17.75
C HIS A 133 11.37 8.94 17.84
N GLU A 134 11.61 8.36 19.01
CA GLU A 134 12.70 7.38 19.23
C GLU A 134 12.31 5.96 18.76
N HIS A 135 11.05 5.75 18.35
CA HIS A 135 10.59 4.49 17.76
C HIS A 135 11.41 4.16 16.51
N PRO A 136 12.06 2.99 16.44
CA PRO A 136 12.74 2.55 15.22
C PRO A 136 11.72 1.89 14.28
N GLU A 137 11.18 2.65 13.34
CA GLU A 137 10.32 2.08 12.32
C GLU A 137 11.18 1.32 11.31
N TRP A 138 11.09 -0.02 11.33
CA TRP A 138 11.73 -0.86 10.34
C TRP A 138 10.89 -0.91 9.08
N LEU A 139 11.49 -0.54 7.94
CA LEU A 139 10.85 -0.59 6.63
C LEU A 139 11.52 -1.69 5.79
N PRO A 140 10.92 -2.90 5.72
CA PRO A 140 11.44 -4.02 4.94
C PRO A 140 11.51 -3.70 3.45
N ILE A 141 12.47 -4.33 2.75
CA ILE A 141 12.60 -4.27 1.28
C ILE A 141 12.59 -5.69 0.73
N LEU A 142 11.61 -5.98 -0.11
CA LEU A 142 11.51 -7.24 -0.84
C LEU A 142 11.95 -7.02 -2.30
N GLU A 143 12.57 -8.05 -2.89
CA GLU A 143 12.83 -8.04 -4.34
C GLU A 143 11.52 -8.01 -5.12
N ASN A 144 11.51 -7.22 -6.19
CA ASN A 144 10.36 -7.16 -7.08
C ASN A 144 10.28 -8.44 -7.92
N ASP A 145 9.09 -9.00 -8.09
CA ASP A 145 8.85 -10.24 -8.82
C ASP A 145 7.55 -10.15 -9.64
N GLN A 146 7.57 -10.72 -10.84
CA GLN A 146 6.38 -10.81 -11.69
C GLN A 146 5.55 -12.08 -11.41
N ASP A 147 6.09 -13.05 -10.67
CA ASP A 147 5.33 -14.18 -10.13
C ASP A 147 4.59 -13.74 -8.86
N MET A 148 3.38 -13.22 -9.04
CA MET A 148 2.58 -12.68 -7.94
C MET A 148 2.26 -13.70 -6.84
N PRO A 149 1.96 -14.98 -7.12
CA PRO A 149 1.81 -15.99 -6.06
C PRO A 149 3.06 -16.16 -5.21
N ARG A 150 4.26 -16.21 -5.82
CA ARG A 150 5.53 -16.29 -5.11
C ARG A 150 5.79 -15.04 -4.29
N LEU A 151 5.63 -13.86 -4.89
CA LEU A 151 5.81 -12.58 -4.19
C LEU A 151 4.84 -12.43 -3.01
N ALA A 152 3.57 -12.82 -3.18
CA ALA A 152 2.61 -12.83 -2.08
C ALA A 152 3.00 -13.79 -0.94
N GLY A 153 3.72 -14.89 -1.28
CA GLY A 153 4.33 -15.78 -0.29
C GLY A 153 5.42 -15.06 0.52
N HIS A 154 6.33 -14.37 -0.16
CA HIS A 154 7.39 -13.56 0.50
C HIS A 154 6.79 -12.44 1.35
N VAL A 155 5.77 -11.73 0.86
CA VAL A 155 5.06 -10.70 1.65
C VAL A 155 4.48 -11.30 2.93
N ARG A 156 3.82 -12.45 2.89
CA ARG A 156 3.29 -13.12 4.10
C ARG A 156 4.39 -13.44 5.11
N GLN A 157 5.54 -13.97 4.63
CA GLN A 157 6.69 -14.26 5.49
C GLN A 157 7.23 -12.98 6.13
N GLU A 158 7.46 -11.93 5.33
CA GLU A 158 7.97 -10.65 5.81
C GLU A 158 7.05 -10.02 6.87
N LEU A 159 5.75 -10.06 6.64
CA LEU A 159 4.77 -9.58 7.61
C LEU A 159 4.78 -10.41 8.90
N HIS A 160 5.07 -11.71 8.84
CA HIS A 160 5.22 -12.56 10.01
C HIS A 160 6.48 -12.20 10.81
N ASP A 161 7.60 -12.00 10.12
CA ASP A 161 8.92 -11.76 10.74
C ASP A 161 9.03 -10.33 11.32
N HIS A 162 8.31 -9.36 10.72
CA HIS A 162 8.28 -7.97 11.15
C HIS A 162 6.86 -7.51 11.56
N PRO A 163 6.31 -8.04 12.67
CA PRO A 163 4.92 -7.78 13.05
C PRO A 163 4.61 -6.32 13.38
N ALA A 164 5.63 -5.52 13.72
CA ALA A 164 5.48 -4.12 14.11
C ALA A 164 5.60 -3.13 12.94
N CYS A 165 6.01 -3.57 11.73
CA CYS A 165 6.17 -2.66 10.59
C CYS A 165 4.81 -2.11 10.11
N HIS A 166 4.82 -0.86 9.63
CA HIS A 166 3.63 -0.18 9.09
C HIS A 166 3.60 -0.18 7.56
N GLY A 167 4.64 -0.68 6.91
CA GLY A 167 4.75 -0.79 5.48
C GLY A 167 5.95 -1.61 5.07
N PHE A 168 6.09 -1.83 3.77
CA PHE A 168 7.30 -2.39 3.15
C PHE A 168 7.50 -1.78 1.76
N LEU A 169 8.71 -1.90 1.24
CA LEU A 169 9.06 -1.48 -0.11
C LEU A 169 9.27 -2.71 -1.01
N LEU A 170 8.83 -2.61 -2.25
CA LEU A 170 9.35 -3.47 -3.32
C LEU A 170 10.49 -2.73 -4.00
N ARG A 171 11.62 -3.43 -4.20
CA ARG A 171 12.83 -2.86 -4.79
C ARG A 171 12.56 -2.25 -6.16
N ARG A 172 12.98 -0.97 -6.36
CA ARG A 172 12.80 -0.18 -7.59
C ARG A 172 11.34 -0.07 -8.03
N HIS A 173 10.41 -0.18 -7.09
CA HIS A 173 8.99 -0.22 -7.41
C HIS A 173 8.23 0.80 -6.57
N GLY A 174 7.93 0.51 -5.30
CA GLY A 174 7.13 1.42 -4.50
C GLY A 174 6.84 0.92 -3.10
N LEU A 175 6.03 1.71 -2.38
CA LEU A 175 5.61 1.50 -1.00
C LEU A 175 4.27 0.77 -0.96
N TYR A 176 4.17 -0.24 -0.09
CA TYR A 176 2.92 -0.82 0.39
C TYR A 176 2.72 -0.46 1.85
N THR A 177 1.54 0.03 2.18
CA THR A 177 1.11 0.27 3.56
C THR A 177 -0.38 -0.02 3.74
N TRP A 178 -0.83 -0.10 4.98
CA TRP A 178 -2.19 -0.47 5.34
C TRP A 178 -2.65 0.27 6.59
N GLY A 179 -3.94 0.17 6.89
CA GLY A 179 -4.53 0.65 8.13
C GLY A 179 -5.80 -0.13 8.48
N LYS A 180 -6.24 -0.03 9.73
CA LYS A 180 -7.53 -0.61 10.16
C LYS A 180 -8.71 -0.02 9.41
N THR A 181 -8.56 1.23 8.98
CA THR A 181 -9.53 1.97 8.17
C THR A 181 -8.82 2.62 6.99
N LEU A 182 -9.58 3.07 5.97
CA LEU A 182 -9.01 3.83 4.86
C LEU A 182 -8.33 5.14 5.32
N PRO A 183 -8.90 5.94 6.23
CA PRO A 183 -8.18 7.10 6.78
C PRO A 183 -6.86 6.75 7.48
N ASP A 184 -6.77 5.62 8.19
CA ASP A 184 -5.52 5.17 8.80
C ASP A 184 -4.47 4.80 7.74
N ALA A 185 -4.87 4.06 6.70
CA ALA A 185 -3.97 3.71 5.60
C ALA A 185 -3.47 4.97 4.86
N VAL A 186 -4.34 5.95 4.61
CA VAL A 186 -3.97 7.24 4.01
C VAL A 186 -2.96 7.98 4.88
N ARG A 187 -3.20 8.05 6.20
CA ARG A 187 -2.27 8.66 7.15
C ARG A 187 -0.89 7.96 7.11
N HIS A 188 -0.86 6.63 7.08
CA HIS A 188 0.39 5.88 7.00
C HIS A 188 1.15 6.17 5.68
N VAL A 189 0.45 6.24 4.54
CA VAL A 189 1.10 6.66 3.28
C VAL A 189 1.74 8.04 3.44
N GLU A 190 1.01 9.03 3.96
CA GLU A 190 1.52 10.40 4.08
C GLU A 190 2.72 10.49 5.03
N ILE A 191 2.70 9.73 6.12
CA ILE A 191 3.82 9.67 7.07
C ILE A 191 5.03 8.99 6.44
N LEU A 192 4.85 7.81 5.85
CA LEU A 192 5.96 7.04 5.27
C LEU A 192 6.56 7.76 4.07
N GLU A 193 5.75 8.34 3.18
CA GLU A 193 6.26 9.11 2.04
C GLU A 193 7.02 10.38 2.48
N PHE A 194 6.55 11.07 3.53
CA PHE A 194 7.31 12.16 4.13
C PHE A 194 8.67 11.69 4.68
N LEU A 195 8.67 10.58 5.42
CA LEU A 195 9.89 10.03 6.03
C LEU A 195 10.87 9.54 4.97
N LEU A 196 10.39 8.88 3.91
CA LEU A 196 11.21 8.46 2.77
C LEU A 196 11.85 9.66 2.07
N GLU A 197 11.10 10.73 1.86
CA GLU A 197 11.66 11.97 1.29
C GLU A 197 12.69 12.60 2.22
N ALA A 198 12.43 12.68 3.52
CA ALA A 198 13.35 13.25 4.49
C ALA A 198 14.67 12.47 4.54
N VAL A 199 14.62 11.12 4.67
CA VAL A 199 15.79 10.23 4.65
C VAL A 199 16.55 10.38 3.33
N GLY A 200 15.85 10.30 2.18
CA GLY A 200 16.49 10.39 0.88
C GLY A 200 17.18 11.73 0.60
N ARG A 201 16.66 12.83 1.18
CA ARG A 201 17.33 14.15 1.10
C ARG A 201 18.55 14.25 2.00
N MET A 202 18.57 13.58 3.15
CA MET A 202 19.71 13.60 4.09
C MET A 202 20.86 12.69 3.64
N GLU A 203 20.57 11.63 2.88
CA GLU A 203 21.57 10.67 2.39
C GLU A 203 22.23 11.06 1.04
N ARG A 204 22.03 12.26 0.58
CA ARG A 204 22.64 12.78 -0.68
C ARG A 204 24.10 13.08 -0.56
#